data_c7fc032357fe7c3aa0837f418910a16e
#
_entry.id   c7fc032357fe7c3aa0837f418910a16e
#
_cell.length_a   1.000
_cell.length_b   1.000
_cell.length_c   1.000
_cell.angle_alpha   90.00
_cell.angle_beta   90.00
_cell.angle_gamma   90.00
#
_symmetry.space_group_name_H-M   'P 1'
#
loop_
_entity.id
_entity.type
_entity.pdbx_description
1 polymer ?
#
loop_
_entity_poly.entity_id
_entity_poly.type
_entity_poly.pdbx_seq_one_letter_code
_entity_poly.pdbx_strand_id
1 'polypeptide(L)'
;MGDREHRSRRDFIMAAAATAGAAAALGGLDFKMAAQAAEAAGRSEKPLKAAFSNAGLQATWCAQGKQAAEYWGKLFNVEITWFDGELAAPKQRTAIDNMASQKWDFVAIQAFGIGTLTQPVQKMIDAGIPVIDMDTLIAPLDQINVHSFLAPDNEFMGGAVTQALCNAINGEGTIIMTQGALGHTGAQGRARGFESVVKQFPKIEVLNTDPADWDVSKTARLWETHLTKXPKISAAFFHNDDMALAAYNVMKARNRTDILIGGVDAMPPAIQAVADGRMYATVRNPSCRIHGGAVIAGVAAVTAGEKTGEGGIPKSVVTDGPVVTKANAAGMQWMQDHFLI
;
A
#
# COMPACT_ATOMS: atom_id res chain seq x y z
N MET A 1 45.29 5.16 -7.96
CA MET A 1 44.32 6.00 -7.25
C MET A 1 43.24 6.30 -8.24
N GLY A 2 42.16 5.50 -8.21
CA GLY A 2 41.06 5.64 -9.15
C GLY A 2 40.01 6.58 -8.61
N ASP A 3 39.69 7.59 -9.40
CA ASP A 3 38.54 8.46 -9.14
C ASP A 3 37.27 7.64 -9.04
N ARG A 4 36.72 7.49 -7.86
CA ARG A 4 35.36 7.02 -7.69
C ARG A 4 34.45 8.21 -8.02
N GLU A 5 33.92 8.24 -9.23
CA GLU A 5 32.89 9.20 -9.60
C GLU A 5 31.73 9.08 -8.60
N HIS A 6 31.51 10.15 -7.86
CA HIS A 6 30.33 10.32 -7.01
C HIS A 6 29.10 10.49 -7.92
N ARG A 7 28.47 9.38 -8.28
CA ARG A 7 27.17 9.45 -8.97
C ARG A 7 26.14 9.98 -7.99
N SER A 8 25.38 10.99 -8.42
CA SER A 8 24.38 11.61 -7.57
C SER A 8 23.21 10.64 -7.33
N ARG A 9 22.52 10.80 -6.21
CA ARG A 9 21.32 10.03 -5.85
C ARG A 9 20.22 10.13 -6.90
N ARG A 10 20.11 11.32 -7.50
CA ARG A 10 19.18 11.57 -8.59
C ARG A 10 19.49 10.64 -9.78
N ASP A 11 20.78 10.45 -10.07
CA ASP A 11 21.20 9.55 -11.15
C ASP A 11 20.90 8.09 -10.82
N PHE A 12 21.03 7.68 -9.56
CA PHE A 12 20.68 6.33 -9.11
C PHE A 12 19.18 6.07 -9.25
N ILE A 13 18.34 6.98 -8.71
CA ILE A 13 16.88 6.87 -8.78
C ILE A 13 16.40 6.92 -10.23
N MET A 14 16.97 7.85 -11.03
CA MET A 14 16.62 7.99 -12.44
C MET A 14 17.07 6.78 -13.26
N ALA A 15 18.23 6.19 -12.95
CA ALA A 15 18.69 4.97 -13.62
C ALA A 15 17.80 3.78 -13.29
N ALA A 16 17.40 3.62 -12.02
CA ALA A 16 16.50 2.56 -11.60
C ALA A 16 15.09 2.74 -12.22
N ALA A 17 14.60 3.97 -12.27
CA ALA A 17 13.31 4.29 -12.89
C ALA A 17 13.36 4.12 -14.42
N ALA A 18 14.45 4.55 -15.05
CA ALA A 18 14.64 4.45 -16.50
C ALA A 18 14.77 2.98 -16.94
N THR A 19 15.47 2.16 -16.16
CA THR A 19 15.62 0.73 -16.49
C THR A 19 14.30 -0.03 -16.29
N ALA A 20 13.53 0.28 -15.26
CA ALA A 20 12.21 -0.33 -15.05
C ALA A 20 11.23 0.10 -16.16
N GLY A 21 11.24 1.38 -16.55
CA GLY A 21 10.40 1.90 -17.62
C GLY A 21 10.78 1.32 -19.00
N ALA A 22 12.07 1.22 -19.28
CA ALA A 22 12.56 0.65 -20.55
C ALA A 22 12.24 -0.86 -20.64
N ALA A 23 12.34 -1.58 -19.53
CA ALA A 23 12.00 -2.99 -19.47
C ALA A 23 10.53 -3.24 -19.81
N ALA A 24 9.65 -2.40 -19.27
CA ALA A 24 8.21 -2.48 -19.52
C ALA A 24 7.84 -2.12 -20.97
N ALA A 25 8.56 -1.16 -21.56
CA ALA A 25 8.27 -0.68 -22.93
C ALA A 25 8.66 -1.68 -24.03
N LEU A 26 9.58 -2.59 -23.74
CA LEU A 26 10.14 -3.49 -24.75
C LEU A 26 9.53 -4.91 -24.75
N GLY A 27 8.49 -5.16 -23.95
CA GLY A 27 7.66 -6.38 -24.04
C GLY A 27 8.41 -7.69 -24.00
N GLY A 28 9.33 -7.85 -23.07
CA GLY A 28 10.07 -9.11 -22.94
C GLY A 28 11.56 -8.95 -22.72
N LEU A 29 11.94 -8.00 -21.87
CA LEU A 29 13.33 -7.96 -21.43
C LEU A 29 13.66 -9.25 -20.67
N ASP A 30 14.60 -9.98 -21.26
CA ASP A 30 15.24 -11.10 -20.61
C ASP A 30 15.65 -10.67 -19.19
N PHE A 31 15.33 -11.49 -18.18
CA PHE A 31 15.71 -11.28 -16.78
C PHE A 31 17.21 -10.94 -16.66
N LYS A 32 18.02 -11.51 -17.54
CA LYS A 32 19.47 -11.26 -17.61
C LYS A 32 19.81 -9.78 -17.90
N MET A 33 19.10 -9.14 -18.82
CA MET A 33 19.29 -7.71 -19.12
C MET A 33 18.82 -6.83 -17.96
N ALA A 34 17.70 -7.18 -17.33
CA ALA A 34 17.20 -6.47 -16.16
C ALA A 34 18.18 -6.59 -14.97
N ALA A 35 18.75 -7.76 -14.77
CA ALA A 35 19.76 -8.00 -13.72
C ALA A 35 21.04 -7.20 -13.98
N GLN A 36 21.50 -7.09 -15.23
CA GLN A 36 22.64 -6.26 -15.60
C GLN A 36 22.38 -4.76 -15.31
N ALA A 37 21.18 -4.31 -15.61
CA ALA A 37 20.78 -2.94 -15.30
C ALA A 37 20.73 -2.71 -13.76
N ALA A 38 20.28 -3.69 -13.00
CA ALA A 38 20.26 -3.63 -11.53
C ALA A 38 21.69 -3.61 -10.96
N GLU A 39 22.63 -4.36 -11.54
CA GLU A 39 24.06 -4.30 -11.17
C GLU A 39 24.61 -2.89 -11.36
N ALA A 40 24.32 -2.28 -12.50
CA ALA A 40 24.73 -0.89 -12.77
C ALA A 40 24.08 0.09 -11.81
N ALA A 41 22.92 -0.23 -11.27
CA ALA A 41 22.16 0.60 -10.30
C ALA A 41 22.50 0.32 -8.84
N GLY A 42 23.52 -0.52 -8.55
CA GLY A 42 23.96 -0.78 -7.18
C GLY A 42 23.51 -2.10 -6.58
N ARG A 43 23.16 -3.08 -7.41
CA ARG A 43 22.86 -4.45 -6.95
C ARG A 43 24.00 -5.00 -6.09
N SER A 44 23.66 -5.66 -4.99
CA SER A 44 24.64 -6.31 -4.13
C SER A 44 25.37 -7.46 -4.88
N GLU A 45 26.68 -7.52 -4.75
CA GLU A 45 27.48 -8.61 -5.33
C GLU A 45 27.19 -9.93 -4.61
N LYS A 46 27.00 -9.87 -3.29
CA LYS A 46 26.69 -11.06 -2.46
C LYS A 46 25.19 -11.07 -2.16
N PRO A 47 24.56 -12.24 -2.10
CA PRO A 47 23.15 -12.31 -1.70
C PRO A 47 22.96 -11.67 -0.31
N LEU A 48 21.99 -10.74 -0.24
CA LEU A 48 21.57 -10.16 1.05
C LEU A 48 20.37 -10.96 1.57
N LYS A 49 20.27 -11.07 2.88
CA LYS A 49 19.13 -11.74 3.54
C LYS A 49 18.23 -10.68 4.16
N ALA A 50 16.99 -10.62 3.69
CA ALA A 50 16.02 -9.66 4.19
C ALA A 50 14.78 -10.38 4.74
N ALA A 51 14.16 -9.77 5.75
CA ALA A 51 12.86 -10.21 6.25
C ALA A 51 11.81 -9.16 5.95
N PHE A 52 10.68 -9.60 5.44
CA PHE A 52 9.54 -8.73 5.13
C PHE A 52 8.32 -9.19 5.90
N SER A 53 7.48 -8.23 6.32
CA SER A 53 6.18 -8.51 6.91
C SER A 53 5.17 -7.47 6.45
N ASN A 54 3.93 -7.94 6.25
CA ASN A 54 2.81 -7.02 6.12
C ASN A 54 1.63 -7.49 6.97
N ALA A 55 0.58 -6.67 6.99
CA ALA A 55 -0.58 -6.90 7.86
C ALA A 55 -1.24 -8.25 7.64
N GLY A 56 -1.29 -8.72 6.38
CA GLY A 56 -1.84 -10.05 6.09
C GLY A 56 -2.01 -10.33 4.61
N LEU A 57 -1.50 -11.47 4.15
CA LEU A 57 -1.52 -11.87 2.73
C LEU A 57 -2.94 -12.18 2.20
N GLN A 58 -3.95 -12.20 3.08
CA GLN A 58 -5.35 -12.31 2.69
C GLN A 58 -5.85 -11.05 1.96
N ALA A 59 -5.22 -9.89 2.23
CA ALA A 59 -5.52 -8.65 1.51
C ALA A 59 -4.80 -8.65 0.16
N THR A 60 -5.54 -8.34 -0.92
CA THR A 60 -4.95 -8.34 -2.28
C THR A 60 -3.79 -7.36 -2.40
N TRP A 61 -3.85 -6.22 -1.72
CA TRP A 61 -2.77 -5.22 -1.69
C TRP A 61 -1.47 -5.81 -1.12
N CYS A 62 -1.59 -6.55 -0.01
CA CYS A 62 -0.43 -7.19 0.64
C CYS A 62 0.14 -8.33 -0.22
N ALA A 63 -0.73 -9.14 -0.83
CA ALA A 63 -0.31 -10.22 -1.72
C ALA A 63 0.46 -9.69 -2.95
N GLN A 64 -0.03 -8.59 -3.56
CA GLN A 64 0.65 -7.94 -4.67
C GLN A 64 2.00 -7.36 -4.22
N GLY A 65 2.04 -6.76 -3.03
CA GLY A 65 3.28 -6.23 -2.46
C GLY A 65 4.35 -7.30 -2.29
N LYS A 66 3.93 -8.50 -1.82
CA LYS A 66 4.85 -9.64 -1.70
C LYS A 66 5.43 -10.02 -3.07
N GLN A 67 4.57 -10.14 -4.09
CA GLN A 67 5.03 -10.45 -5.45
C GLN A 67 6.04 -9.41 -5.97
N ALA A 68 5.75 -8.13 -5.73
CA ALA A 68 6.65 -7.04 -6.13
C ALA A 68 7.99 -7.11 -5.36
N ALA A 69 7.94 -7.30 -4.04
CA ALA A 69 9.17 -7.43 -3.25
C ALA A 69 10.03 -8.60 -3.73
N GLU A 70 9.41 -9.75 -4.01
CA GLU A 70 10.13 -10.93 -4.50
C GLU A 70 10.76 -10.68 -5.89
N TYR A 71 10.03 -9.99 -6.78
CA TYR A 71 10.55 -9.62 -8.10
C TYR A 71 11.78 -8.71 -7.97
N TRP A 72 11.63 -7.61 -7.19
CA TRP A 72 12.73 -6.67 -6.97
C TRP A 72 13.88 -7.31 -6.19
N GLY A 73 13.57 -8.21 -5.26
CA GLY A 73 14.56 -8.98 -4.53
C GLY A 73 15.46 -9.78 -5.48
N LYS A 74 14.87 -10.47 -6.45
CA LYS A 74 15.64 -11.22 -7.46
C LYS A 74 16.54 -10.29 -8.28
N LEU A 75 16.04 -9.11 -8.67
CA LEU A 75 16.82 -8.13 -9.43
C LEU A 75 18.02 -7.61 -8.64
N PHE A 76 17.84 -7.34 -7.32
CA PHE A 76 18.85 -6.76 -6.47
C PHE A 76 19.66 -7.77 -5.65
N ASN A 77 19.49 -9.07 -5.95
CA ASN A 77 20.20 -10.17 -5.28
C ASN A 77 19.91 -10.24 -3.78
N VAL A 78 18.61 -10.18 -3.44
CA VAL A 78 18.11 -10.24 -2.05
C VAL A 78 17.24 -11.49 -1.88
N GLU A 79 17.61 -12.33 -0.90
CA GLU A 79 16.79 -13.47 -0.47
C GLU A 79 15.79 -12.97 0.58
N ILE A 80 14.49 -13.01 0.25
CA ILE A 80 13.45 -12.49 1.13
C ILE A 80 12.74 -13.62 1.86
N THR A 81 12.71 -13.55 3.20
CA THR A 81 11.86 -14.40 4.05
C THR A 81 10.63 -13.60 4.45
N TRP A 82 9.46 -14.17 4.28
CA TRP A 82 8.19 -13.47 4.53
C TRP A 82 7.56 -13.91 5.86
N PHE A 83 7.14 -12.94 6.66
CA PHE A 83 6.48 -13.13 7.95
C PHE A 83 5.07 -12.54 7.86
N ASP A 84 4.06 -13.38 7.68
CA ASP A 84 2.67 -12.97 7.47
C ASP A 84 2.00 -12.55 8.78
N GLY A 85 1.31 -11.39 8.78
CA GLY A 85 0.56 -10.89 9.93
C GLY A 85 -0.84 -11.49 10.08
N GLU A 86 -1.32 -12.20 9.06
CA GLU A 86 -2.63 -12.90 9.05
C GLU A 86 -3.82 -11.99 9.42
N LEU A 87 -3.72 -10.68 9.13
CA LEU A 87 -4.70 -9.63 9.47
C LEU A 87 -5.07 -9.63 10.97
N ALA A 88 -4.10 -9.95 11.83
CA ALA A 88 -4.33 -10.02 13.27
C ALA A 88 -3.09 -9.50 14.04
N ALA A 89 -3.27 -8.42 14.81
CA ALA A 89 -2.16 -7.79 15.52
C ALA A 89 -1.38 -8.78 16.43
N PRO A 90 -2.03 -9.69 17.20
CA PRO A 90 -1.26 -10.65 18.01
C PRO A 90 -0.46 -11.64 17.18
N LYS A 91 -0.99 -12.05 16.02
CA LYS A 91 -0.27 -12.96 15.10
C LYS A 91 0.95 -12.29 14.51
N GLN A 92 0.76 -11.05 14.01
CA GLN A 92 1.88 -10.27 13.48
C GLN A 92 2.93 -10.04 14.57
N ARG A 93 2.51 -9.71 15.80
CA ARG A 93 3.45 -9.53 16.91
C ARG A 93 4.31 -10.78 17.11
N THR A 94 3.70 -11.97 17.12
CA THR A 94 4.44 -13.24 17.24
C THR A 94 5.41 -13.43 16.06
N ALA A 95 4.97 -13.15 14.84
CA ALA A 95 5.81 -13.24 13.64
C ALA A 95 7.02 -12.30 13.72
N ILE A 96 6.81 -11.05 14.20
CA ILE A 96 7.90 -10.07 14.32
C ILE A 96 8.83 -10.38 15.50
N ASP A 97 8.33 -10.92 16.61
CA ASP A 97 9.20 -11.40 17.70
C ASP A 97 10.12 -12.52 17.18
N ASN A 98 9.60 -13.43 16.34
CA ASN A 98 10.40 -14.47 15.69
C ASN A 98 11.42 -13.85 14.71
N MET A 99 11.01 -12.89 13.88
CA MET A 99 11.91 -12.14 12.98
C MET A 99 13.06 -11.51 13.78
N ALA A 100 12.75 -10.84 14.91
CA ALA A 100 13.72 -10.13 15.75
C ALA A 100 14.68 -11.04 16.49
N SER A 101 14.45 -12.36 16.48
CA SER A 101 15.37 -13.34 17.09
C SER A 101 16.43 -13.84 16.09
N GLN A 102 16.38 -13.39 14.83
CA GLN A 102 17.22 -13.86 13.75
C GLN A 102 18.12 -12.73 13.23
N LYS A 103 19.04 -13.06 12.33
CA LYS A 103 19.96 -12.09 11.72
C LYS A 103 19.55 -11.78 10.28
N TRP A 104 19.41 -10.51 9.99
CA TRP A 104 19.05 -9.99 8.67
C TRP A 104 20.00 -8.88 8.27
N ASP A 105 20.22 -8.71 6.98
CA ASP A 105 20.96 -7.56 6.48
C ASP A 105 20.08 -6.30 6.56
N PHE A 106 18.75 -6.45 6.32
CA PHE A 106 17.75 -5.41 6.57
C PHE A 106 16.38 -6.04 6.74
N VAL A 107 15.41 -5.28 7.25
CA VAL A 107 14.02 -5.73 7.34
C VAL A 107 13.08 -4.65 6.82
N ALA A 108 11.90 -5.07 6.30
CA ALA A 108 10.85 -4.16 5.85
C ALA A 108 9.51 -4.61 6.43
N ILE A 109 8.80 -3.70 7.10
CA ILE A 109 7.62 -4.07 7.89
C ILE A 109 6.49 -3.07 7.65
N GLN A 110 5.29 -3.58 7.33
CA GLN A 110 4.03 -2.86 7.39
C GLN A 110 3.30 -3.32 8.66
N ALA A 111 3.12 -2.45 9.63
CA ALA A 111 2.43 -2.82 10.88
C ALA A 111 0.91 -2.92 10.66
N PHE A 112 0.25 -3.90 11.29
CA PHE A 112 -1.22 -3.97 11.33
C PHE A 112 -1.80 -2.77 12.09
N GLY A 113 -1.09 -2.30 13.11
CA GLY A 113 -1.52 -1.14 13.89
C GLY A 113 -0.35 -0.46 14.58
N ILE A 114 -0.44 0.86 14.68
CA ILE A 114 0.61 1.68 15.29
C ILE A 114 0.85 1.26 16.75
N GLY A 115 2.10 1.17 17.17
CA GLY A 115 2.50 0.84 18.53
C GLY A 115 2.61 -0.66 18.83
N THR A 116 1.98 -1.51 18.00
CA THR A 116 1.91 -2.96 18.30
C THR A 116 3.26 -3.67 18.16
N LEU A 117 4.16 -3.14 17.32
CA LEU A 117 5.42 -3.77 16.97
C LEU A 117 6.65 -3.00 17.47
N THR A 118 6.45 -1.91 18.23
CA THR A 118 7.54 -1.00 18.61
C THR A 118 8.70 -1.75 19.30
N GLN A 119 8.39 -2.61 20.27
CA GLN A 119 9.40 -3.31 21.08
C GLN A 119 10.28 -4.26 20.24
N PRO A 120 9.73 -5.22 19.47
CA PRO A 120 10.59 -6.09 18.67
C PRO A 120 11.33 -5.36 17.55
N VAL A 121 10.73 -4.31 16.99
CA VAL A 121 11.41 -3.50 15.97
C VAL A 121 12.57 -2.71 16.59
N GLN A 122 12.37 -2.11 17.76
CA GLN A 122 13.45 -1.40 18.45
C GLN A 122 14.63 -2.34 18.74
N LYS A 123 14.35 -3.60 19.12
CA LYS A 123 15.39 -4.61 19.32
C LYS A 123 16.24 -4.84 18.06
N MET A 124 15.60 -4.86 16.87
CA MET A 124 16.33 -5.00 15.60
C MET A 124 17.17 -3.75 15.29
N ILE A 125 16.60 -2.57 15.53
CA ILE A 125 17.31 -1.29 15.35
C ILE A 125 18.55 -1.23 16.26
N ASP A 126 18.39 -1.60 17.53
CA ASP A 126 19.49 -1.61 18.52
C ASP A 126 20.58 -2.60 18.13
N ALA A 127 20.22 -3.67 17.41
CA ALA A 127 21.18 -4.64 16.87
C ALA A 127 21.84 -4.16 15.56
N GLY A 128 21.53 -2.94 15.11
CA GLY A 128 22.12 -2.33 13.92
C GLY A 128 21.49 -2.77 12.59
N ILE A 129 20.32 -3.43 12.64
CA ILE A 129 19.63 -3.86 11.42
C ILE A 129 18.82 -2.69 10.85
N PRO A 130 19.06 -2.25 9.60
CA PRO A 130 18.23 -1.23 8.98
C PRO A 130 16.78 -1.70 8.87
N VAL A 131 15.83 -0.89 9.34
CA VAL A 131 14.41 -1.18 9.28
C VAL A 131 13.74 -0.19 8.32
N ILE A 132 13.05 -0.71 7.31
CA ILE A 132 12.22 0.07 6.40
C ILE A 132 10.77 -0.10 6.86
N ASP A 133 10.14 1.00 7.26
CA ASP A 133 8.74 1.01 7.67
C ASP A 133 7.87 1.26 6.43
N MET A 134 6.82 0.48 6.24
CA MET A 134 5.98 0.53 5.04
C MET A 134 4.52 0.82 5.38
N ASP A 135 3.91 1.76 4.65
CA ASP A 135 2.45 2.00 4.61
C ASP A 135 1.86 2.45 5.95
N THR A 136 2.00 1.66 7.01
CA THR A 136 1.44 1.92 8.35
C THR A 136 2.56 2.07 9.35
N LEU A 137 2.60 3.20 10.03
CA LEU A 137 3.65 3.50 11.02
C LEU A 137 3.75 2.44 12.11
N ILE A 138 4.95 1.94 12.33
CA ILE A 138 5.27 1.06 13.48
C ILE A 138 5.08 1.87 14.79
N ALA A 139 5.57 3.10 14.80
CA ALA A 139 5.40 4.09 15.89
C ALA A 139 5.59 5.48 15.28
N PRO A 140 5.25 6.56 15.98
CA PRO A 140 5.57 7.91 15.47
C PRO A 140 7.06 8.03 15.11
N LEU A 141 7.38 8.68 13.99
CA LEU A 141 8.75 8.75 13.45
C LEU A 141 9.74 9.47 14.35
N ASP A 142 9.26 10.24 15.31
CA ASP A 142 10.09 10.88 16.35
C ASP A 142 10.34 9.96 17.56
N GLN A 143 9.68 8.80 17.61
CA GLN A 143 9.79 7.84 18.72
C GLN A 143 10.51 6.54 18.32
N ILE A 144 10.73 6.31 17.01
CA ILE A 144 11.41 5.12 16.54
C ILE A 144 12.34 5.49 15.38
N ASN A 145 13.57 4.98 15.43
CA ASN A 145 14.59 5.35 14.43
C ASN A 145 14.64 4.34 13.27
N VAL A 146 13.49 4.15 12.58
CA VAL A 146 13.50 3.36 11.34
C VAL A 146 14.36 4.06 10.29
N HIS A 147 14.92 3.31 9.37
CA HIS A 147 15.81 3.85 8.33
C HIS A 147 15.05 4.77 7.37
N SER A 148 13.87 4.33 6.93
CA SER A 148 12.97 5.12 6.08
C SER A 148 11.53 4.64 6.27
N PHE A 149 10.55 5.53 6.06
CA PHE A 149 9.13 5.21 6.04
C PHE A 149 8.60 5.48 4.62
N LEU A 150 8.07 4.44 3.98
CA LEU A 150 7.54 4.51 2.62
C LEU A 150 6.02 4.32 2.67
N ALA A 151 5.25 5.35 2.35
CA ALA A 151 3.80 5.30 2.52
C ALA A 151 3.04 5.99 1.39
N PRO A 152 1.78 5.61 1.17
CA PRO A 152 0.91 6.38 0.27
C PRO A 152 0.35 7.60 1.00
N ASP A 153 -0.18 8.56 0.25
CA ASP A 153 -0.95 9.67 0.81
C ASP A 153 -2.37 9.21 1.10
N ASN A 154 -2.57 8.64 2.27
CA ASN A 154 -3.87 8.10 2.69
C ASN A 154 -4.96 9.15 2.79
N GLU A 155 -4.62 10.38 3.18
CA GLU A 155 -5.59 11.47 3.28
C GLU A 155 -6.07 11.90 1.90
N PHE A 156 -5.12 12.06 0.95
CA PHE A 156 -5.45 12.29 -0.45
C PHE A 156 -6.35 11.18 -0.98
N MET A 157 -6.00 9.91 -0.76
CA MET A 157 -6.77 8.78 -1.31
C MET A 157 -8.21 8.77 -0.78
N GLY A 158 -8.39 8.95 0.54
CA GLY A 158 -9.74 9.01 1.12
C GLY A 158 -10.56 10.18 0.58
N GLY A 159 -9.92 11.34 0.47
CA GLY A 159 -10.57 12.55 -0.07
C GLY A 159 -10.94 12.41 -1.54
N ALA A 160 -10.02 11.91 -2.37
CA ALA A 160 -10.20 11.84 -3.82
C ALA A 160 -11.37 10.93 -4.23
N VAL A 161 -11.49 9.76 -3.61
CA VAL A 161 -12.62 8.85 -3.88
C VAL A 161 -13.91 9.43 -3.34
N THR A 162 -13.88 10.02 -2.15
CA THR A 162 -15.06 10.67 -1.57
C THR A 162 -15.56 11.81 -2.46
N GLN A 163 -14.63 12.65 -2.97
CA GLN A 163 -14.97 13.73 -3.90
C GLN A 163 -15.64 13.19 -5.16
N ALA A 164 -15.11 12.09 -5.72
CA ALA A 164 -15.70 11.46 -6.91
C ALA A 164 -17.12 10.97 -6.62
N LEU A 165 -17.35 10.32 -5.46
CA LEU A 165 -18.68 9.84 -5.07
C LEU A 165 -19.65 11.01 -4.82
N CYS A 166 -19.22 12.04 -4.08
CA CYS A 166 -20.05 13.21 -3.78
C CYS A 166 -20.49 13.93 -5.07
N ASN A 167 -19.57 14.06 -6.03
CA ASN A 167 -19.88 14.66 -7.33
C ASN A 167 -20.88 13.79 -8.10
N ALA A 168 -20.73 12.47 -8.07
CA ALA A 168 -21.58 11.52 -8.79
C ALA A 168 -23.04 11.54 -8.28
N ILE A 169 -23.22 11.84 -6.98
CA ILE A 169 -24.58 11.99 -6.41
C ILE A 169 -25.04 13.47 -6.40
N ASN A 170 -24.36 14.32 -7.19
CA ASN A 170 -24.70 15.75 -7.34
C ASN A 170 -24.68 16.54 -6.03
N GLY A 171 -23.85 16.11 -5.08
CA GLY A 171 -23.67 16.79 -3.80
C GLY A 171 -24.85 16.66 -2.83
N GLU A 172 -25.77 15.72 -3.06
CA GLU A 172 -26.97 15.53 -2.25
C GLU A 172 -27.31 14.04 -2.10
N GLY A 173 -27.61 13.60 -0.88
CA GLY A 173 -27.98 12.21 -0.62
C GLY A 173 -27.36 11.65 0.64
N THR A 174 -27.13 10.35 0.66
CA THR A 174 -26.65 9.67 1.86
C THR A 174 -25.40 8.84 1.52
N ILE A 175 -24.44 8.81 2.44
CA ILE A 175 -23.20 8.05 2.22
C ILE A 175 -22.84 7.25 3.47
N ILE A 176 -22.25 6.07 3.27
CA ILE A 176 -21.68 5.24 4.32
C ILE A 176 -20.18 5.12 4.05
N MET A 177 -19.35 5.27 5.10
CA MET A 177 -17.93 4.94 5.06
C MET A 177 -17.71 3.64 5.83
N THR A 178 -17.11 2.63 5.21
CA THR A 178 -16.70 1.39 5.90
C THR A 178 -15.19 1.43 6.10
N GLN A 179 -14.77 1.55 7.35
CA GLN A 179 -13.38 1.77 7.70
C GLN A 179 -12.58 0.47 7.80
N GLY A 180 -11.27 0.56 7.59
CA GLY A 180 -10.32 -0.47 7.99
C GLY A 180 -10.15 -0.51 9.51
N ALA A 181 -9.08 -1.14 9.99
CA ALA A 181 -8.79 -1.24 11.42
C ALA A 181 -8.46 0.14 12.00
N LEU A 182 -9.10 0.52 13.11
CA LEU A 182 -8.98 1.86 13.69
C LEU A 182 -7.55 2.21 14.16
N GLY A 183 -6.75 1.20 14.54
CA GLY A 183 -5.35 1.40 14.92
C GLY A 183 -4.38 1.52 13.75
N HIS A 184 -4.86 1.43 12.51
CA HIS A 184 -4.04 1.47 11.29
C HIS A 184 -3.95 2.94 10.81
N THR A 185 -2.73 3.47 10.69
CA THR A 185 -2.57 4.90 10.32
C THR A 185 -3.12 5.21 8.92
N GLY A 186 -3.08 4.23 8.01
CA GLY A 186 -3.74 4.37 6.71
C GLY A 186 -5.25 4.55 6.81
N ALA A 187 -5.92 3.76 7.67
CA ALA A 187 -7.36 3.91 7.89
C ALA A 187 -7.68 5.30 8.46
N GLN A 188 -6.88 5.76 9.42
CA GLN A 188 -7.04 7.10 10.02
C GLN A 188 -6.90 8.20 8.96
N GLY A 189 -5.91 8.09 8.06
CA GLY A 189 -5.72 9.05 6.97
C GLY A 189 -6.91 9.07 6.02
N ARG A 190 -7.36 7.89 5.57
CA ARG A 190 -8.52 7.76 4.66
C ARG A 190 -9.79 8.34 5.28
N ALA A 191 -10.00 8.15 6.60
CA ALA A 191 -11.13 8.73 7.32
C ALA A 191 -11.04 10.27 7.35
N ARG A 192 -9.85 10.84 7.64
CA ARG A 192 -9.67 12.30 7.61
C ARG A 192 -9.96 12.87 6.22
N GLY A 193 -9.47 12.19 5.17
CA GLY A 193 -9.75 12.60 3.79
C GLY A 193 -11.24 12.60 3.48
N PHE A 194 -11.95 11.54 3.86
CA PHE A 194 -13.41 11.44 3.72
C PHE A 194 -14.10 12.61 4.44
N GLU A 195 -13.78 12.81 5.72
CA GLU A 195 -14.40 13.85 6.53
C GLU A 195 -14.17 15.26 5.97
N SER A 196 -12.94 15.52 5.49
CA SER A 196 -12.59 16.84 4.95
C SER A 196 -13.39 17.17 3.69
N VAL A 197 -13.73 16.16 2.90
CA VAL A 197 -14.52 16.34 1.66
C VAL A 197 -16.01 16.45 1.98
N VAL A 198 -16.56 15.51 2.77
CA VAL A 198 -18.00 15.50 3.07
C VAL A 198 -18.46 16.83 3.69
N LYS A 199 -17.63 17.45 4.53
CA LYS A 199 -17.92 18.77 5.13
C LYS A 199 -18.20 19.85 4.08
N GLN A 200 -17.75 19.68 2.84
CA GLN A 200 -17.98 20.65 1.76
C GLN A 200 -19.33 20.43 1.07
N PHE A 201 -20.05 19.35 1.40
CA PHE A 201 -21.32 18.97 0.79
C PHE A 201 -22.44 18.92 1.86
N PRO A 202 -22.98 20.06 2.27
CA PRO A 202 -23.91 20.10 3.44
C PRO A 202 -25.25 19.37 3.21
N LYS A 203 -25.55 18.95 1.98
CA LYS A 203 -26.74 18.15 1.68
C LYS A 203 -26.46 16.65 1.65
N ILE A 204 -25.22 16.22 1.99
CA ILE A 204 -24.89 14.81 2.11
C ILE A 204 -24.94 14.42 3.59
N GLU A 205 -25.75 13.43 3.91
CA GLU A 205 -25.84 12.85 5.25
C GLU A 205 -24.94 11.62 5.36
N VAL A 206 -24.05 11.59 6.35
CA VAL A 206 -23.25 10.40 6.64
C VAL A 206 -24.05 9.48 7.57
N LEU A 207 -24.46 8.32 7.08
CA LEU A 207 -25.32 7.41 7.83
C LEU A 207 -24.54 6.54 8.82
N ASN A 208 -23.30 6.21 8.49
CA ASN A 208 -22.50 5.29 9.31
C ASN A 208 -21.01 5.37 8.92
N THR A 209 -20.13 5.10 9.88
CA THR A 209 -18.68 5.06 9.68
C THR A 209 -18.03 3.87 10.40
N ASP A 210 -18.73 2.75 10.54
CA ASP A 210 -18.26 1.59 11.32
C ASP A 210 -17.03 0.91 10.69
N PRO A 211 -16.11 0.39 11.52
CA PRO A 211 -14.96 -0.35 11.02
C PRO A 211 -15.30 -1.81 10.70
N ALA A 212 -14.70 -2.32 9.65
CA ALA A 212 -14.73 -3.74 9.30
C ALA A 212 -13.34 -4.39 9.35
N ASP A 213 -12.32 -3.66 9.83
CA ASP A 213 -10.97 -4.17 10.17
C ASP A 213 -10.27 -4.89 9.00
N TRP A 214 -10.50 -4.44 7.76
CA TRP A 214 -10.00 -5.05 6.53
C TRP A 214 -10.55 -6.46 6.26
N ASP A 215 -11.54 -6.90 7.05
CA ASP A 215 -12.11 -8.26 7.00
C ASP A 215 -13.34 -8.28 6.07
N VAL A 216 -13.24 -9.04 4.98
CA VAL A 216 -14.32 -9.15 3.97
C VAL A 216 -15.59 -9.79 4.54
N SER A 217 -15.44 -10.75 5.48
CA SER A 217 -16.59 -11.42 6.12
C SER A 217 -17.30 -10.47 7.09
N LYS A 218 -16.54 -9.69 7.85
CA LYS A 218 -17.09 -8.65 8.73
C LYS A 218 -17.80 -7.58 7.89
N THR A 219 -17.20 -7.17 6.77
CA THR A 219 -17.81 -6.22 5.83
C THR A 219 -19.15 -6.75 5.31
N ALA A 220 -19.20 -8.02 4.88
CA ALA A 220 -20.43 -8.60 4.36
C ALA A 220 -21.56 -8.57 5.43
N ARG A 221 -21.26 -8.99 6.66
CA ARG A 221 -22.24 -8.96 7.76
C ARG A 221 -22.70 -7.53 8.09
N LEU A 222 -21.78 -6.57 8.08
CA LEU A 222 -22.09 -5.16 8.32
C LEU A 222 -23.04 -4.63 7.24
N TRP A 223 -22.77 -4.95 5.98
CA TRP A 223 -23.59 -4.48 4.86
C TRP A 223 -24.95 -5.16 4.77
N GLU A 224 -25.09 -6.43 5.22
CA GLU A 224 -26.42 -7.04 5.42
C GLU A 224 -27.26 -6.19 6.38
N THR A 225 -26.62 -5.71 7.45
CA THR A 225 -27.27 -4.85 8.46
C THR A 225 -27.63 -3.48 7.87
N HIS A 226 -26.67 -2.84 7.17
CA HIS A 226 -26.92 -1.50 6.58
C HIS A 226 -28.06 -1.52 5.57
N LEU A 227 -28.11 -2.53 4.69
CA LEU A 227 -29.17 -2.64 3.67
C LEU A 227 -30.55 -2.88 4.29
N THR A 228 -30.61 -3.49 5.49
CA THR A 228 -31.85 -3.67 6.24
C THR A 228 -32.28 -2.37 6.94
N LYS A 229 -31.33 -1.61 7.45
CA LYS A 229 -31.62 -0.38 8.24
C LYS A 229 -31.76 0.92 7.44
N UNK A 230 -30.86 1.23 6.42
CA UNK A 230 -30.88 2.10 5.85
C UNK A 230 -31.40 2.00 4.76
N PRO A 231 -32.62 2.11 4.27
CA PRO A 231 -33.17 1.83 2.94
C PRO A 231 -32.71 2.78 1.84
N LYS A 232 -32.31 3.98 2.21
CA LYS A 232 -31.81 4.98 1.25
C LYS A 232 -30.30 5.17 1.47
N ILE A 233 -29.49 4.55 0.63
CA ILE A 233 -28.03 4.72 0.59
C ILE A 233 -27.70 5.11 -0.84
N SER A 234 -27.14 6.31 -1.04
CA SER A 234 -26.78 6.82 -2.36
C SER A 234 -25.39 6.36 -2.77
N ALA A 235 -24.43 6.37 -1.83
CA ALA A 235 -23.04 6.01 -2.09
C ALA A 235 -22.41 5.33 -0.89
N ALA A 236 -21.32 4.62 -1.16
CA ALA A 236 -20.56 3.88 -0.15
C ALA A 236 -19.06 4.01 -0.44
N PHE A 237 -18.31 4.49 0.54
CA PHE A 237 -16.86 4.58 0.50
C PHE A 237 -16.26 3.48 1.39
N PHE A 238 -15.33 2.74 0.83
CA PHE A 238 -14.63 1.66 1.53
C PHE A 238 -13.14 1.97 1.62
N HIS A 239 -12.54 1.70 2.78
CA HIS A 239 -11.13 1.96 2.96
C HIS A 239 -10.24 1.04 2.13
N ASN A 240 -10.75 -0.11 1.61
CA ASN A 240 -10.03 -0.84 0.57
C ASN A 240 -10.99 -1.54 -0.41
N ASP A 241 -10.42 -2.00 -1.52
CA ASP A 241 -11.17 -2.62 -2.61
C ASP A 241 -11.74 -3.99 -2.24
N ASP A 242 -11.02 -4.77 -1.41
CA ASP A 242 -11.50 -6.10 -1.01
C ASP A 242 -12.84 -5.99 -0.25
N MET A 243 -12.92 -5.00 0.67
CA MET A 243 -14.16 -4.71 1.39
C MET A 243 -15.25 -4.18 0.45
N ALA A 244 -14.88 -3.31 -0.50
CA ALA A 244 -15.83 -2.76 -1.48
C ALA A 244 -16.47 -3.88 -2.31
N LEU A 245 -15.66 -4.82 -2.79
CA LEU A 245 -16.14 -5.95 -3.60
C LEU A 245 -16.98 -6.94 -2.77
N ALA A 246 -16.60 -7.16 -1.50
CA ALA A 246 -17.41 -7.98 -0.59
C ALA A 246 -18.80 -7.37 -0.36
N ALA A 247 -18.85 -6.05 -0.12
CA ALA A 247 -20.11 -5.33 0.05
C ALA A 247 -20.94 -5.34 -1.25
N TYR A 248 -20.30 -5.17 -2.41
CA TYR A 248 -21.00 -5.25 -3.69
C TYR A 248 -21.74 -6.58 -3.86
N ASN A 249 -21.11 -7.69 -3.46
CA ASN A 249 -21.77 -9.01 -3.56
C ASN A 249 -23.04 -9.08 -2.70
N VAL A 250 -23.01 -8.50 -1.49
CA VAL A 250 -24.19 -8.39 -0.63
C VAL A 250 -25.27 -7.50 -1.25
N MET A 251 -24.86 -6.33 -1.77
CA MET A 251 -25.76 -5.39 -2.45
C MET A 251 -26.44 -6.06 -3.64
N LYS A 252 -25.67 -6.79 -4.46
CA LYS A 252 -26.18 -7.51 -5.63
C LYS A 252 -27.22 -8.55 -5.23
N ALA A 253 -26.94 -9.32 -4.16
CA ALA A 253 -27.87 -10.34 -3.66
C ALA A 253 -29.19 -9.72 -3.15
N ARG A 254 -29.17 -8.44 -2.76
CA ARG A 254 -30.34 -7.71 -2.27
C ARG A 254 -30.93 -6.78 -3.34
N ASN A 255 -30.50 -6.89 -4.62
CA ASN A 255 -30.93 -6.04 -5.74
C ASN A 255 -30.70 -4.54 -5.47
N ARG A 256 -29.58 -4.19 -4.78
CA ARG A 256 -29.20 -2.82 -4.43
C ARG A 256 -27.93 -2.39 -5.17
N THR A 257 -27.88 -2.65 -6.49
CA THR A 257 -26.79 -2.19 -7.36
C THR A 257 -26.94 -0.72 -7.79
N ASP A 258 -27.91 -0.04 -7.23
CA ASP A 258 -28.13 1.41 -7.37
C ASP A 258 -27.12 2.22 -6.52
N ILE A 259 -26.50 1.62 -5.52
CA ILE A 259 -25.56 2.29 -4.61
C ILE A 259 -24.20 2.46 -5.30
N LEU A 260 -23.71 3.71 -5.40
CA LEU A 260 -22.38 3.97 -5.99
C LEU A 260 -21.28 3.58 -5.02
N ILE A 261 -20.32 2.79 -5.49
CA ILE A 261 -19.26 2.22 -4.63
C ILE A 261 -17.90 2.82 -4.99
N GLY A 262 -17.19 3.32 -3.98
CA GLY A 262 -15.79 3.75 -4.13
C GLY A 262 -14.88 2.99 -3.18
N GLY A 263 -13.69 2.61 -3.66
CA GLY A 263 -12.69 1.88 -2.89
C GLY A 263 -11.34 2.56 -2.91
N VAL A 264 -10.39 1.92 -2.29
CA VAL A 264 -8.97 2.33 -2.30
C VAL A 264 -8.14 1.08 -2.59
N ASP A 265 -7.06 1.23 -3.24
CA ASP A 265 -5.94 0.39 -3.60
C ASP A 265 -5.79 0.22 -5.12
N ALA A 266 -6.88 0.28 -5.88
CA ALA A 266 -6.91 0.01 -7.33
C ALA A 266 -6.22 -1.33 -7.65
N MET A 267 -6.64 -2.38 -6.94
CA MET A 267 -6.18 -3.75 -7.22
C MET A 267 -6.84 -4.28 -8.49
N PRO A 268 -6.22 -5.26 -9.20
CA PRO A 268 -6.77 -5.73 -10.48
C PRO A 268 -8.26 -6.09 -10.45
N PRO A 269 -8.81 -6.78 -9.43
CA PRO A 269 -10.24 -7.06 -9.41
C PRO A 269 -11.13 -5.80 -9.32
N ALA A 270 -10.64 -4.75 -8.62
CA ALA A 270 -11.38 -3.50 -8.48
C ALA A 270 -11.30 -2.65 -9.77
N ILE A 271 -10.13 -2.62 -10.42
CA ILE A 271 -9.99 -1.93 -11.72
C ILE A 271 -10.97 -2.56 -12.72
N GLN A 272 -11.05 -3.89 -12.75
CA GLN A 272 -12.02 -4.61 -13.58
C GLN A 272 -13.47 -4.25 -13.17
N ALA A 273 -13.74 -4.16 -11.86
CA ALA A 273 -15.08 -3.79 -11.37
C ALA A 273 -15.45 -2.37 -11.76
N VAL A 274 -14.50 -1.44 -11.82
CA VAL A 274 -14.71 -0.09 -12.31
C VAL A 274 -15.00 -0.11 -13.82
N ALA A 275 -14.22 -0.88 -14.59
CA ALA A 275 -14.43 -1.02 -16.03
C ALA A 275 -15.83 -1.58 -16.34
N ASP A 276 -16.29 -2.55 -15.54
CA ASP A 276 -17.60 -3.22 -15.70
C ASP A 276 -18.77 -2.35 -15.16
N GLY A 277 -18.50 -1.28 -14.41
CA GLY A 277 -19.51 -0.45 -13.78
C GLY A 277 -20.07 -1.00 -12.46
N ARG A 278 -19.40 -2.00 -11.87
CA ARG A 278 -19.74 -2.55 -10.55
C ARG A 278 -19.24 -1.65 -9.40
N MET A 279 -18.17 -0.92 -9.65
CA MET A 279 -17.67 0.14 -8.77
C MET A 279 -17.61 1.44 -9.56
N TYR A 280 -17.83 2.56 -8.90
CA TYR A 280 -17.77 3.89 -9.53
C TYR A 280 -16.31 4.34 -9.67
N ALA A 281 -15.52 4.16 -8.62
CA ALA A 281 -14.12 4.59 -8.61
C ALA A 281 -13.32 3.81 -7.58
N THR A 282 -12.01 3.78 -7.79
CA THR A 282 -11.03 3.43 -6.76
C THR A 282 -9.85 4.37 -6.92
N VAL A 283 -8.89 4.36 -6.00
CA VAL A 283 -7.67 5.18 -6.09
C VAL A 283 -6.47 4.29 -5.86
N ARG A 284 -5.42 4.51 -6.64
CA ARG A 284 -4.22 3.65 -6.57
C ARG A 284 -3.42 3.92 -5.30
N ASN A 285 -3.34 2.90 -4.45
CA ASN A 285 -2.37 2.77 -3.37
C ASN A 285 -1.22 1.94 -3.93
N PRO A 286 -0.03 2.53 -4.19
CA PRO A 286 0.96 1.90 -5.05
C PRO A 286 1.78 0.82 -4.33
N SER A 287 1.16 -0.34 -4.09
CA SER A 287 1.75 -1.47 -3.39
C SER A 287 3.12 -1.87 -3.96
N CYS A 288 3.21 -1.99 -5.29
CA CYS A 288 4.46 -2.40 -5.94
C CYS A 288 5.58 -1.40 -5.71
N ARG A 289 5.28 -0.09 -5.72
CA ARG A 289 6.29 0.95 -5.45
C ARG A 289 6.76 0.91 -4.00
N ILE A 290 5.84 0.71 -3.07
CA ILE A 290 6.17 0.68 -1.64
C ILE A 290 7.06 -0.52 -1.34
N HIS A 291 6.63 -1.71 -1.75
CA HIS A 291 7.38 -2.94 -1.46
C HIS A 291 8.68 -3.04 -2.26
N GLY A 292 8.65 -2.69 -3.56
CA GLY A 292 9.86 -2.62 -4.39
C GLY A 292 10.82 -1.53 -3.90
N GLY A 293 10.28 -0.37 -3.52
CA GLY A 293 11.05 0.72 -2.92
C GLY A 293 11.72 0.30 -1.61
N ALA A 294 11.05 -0.55 -0.82
CA ALA A 294 11.63 -1.07 0.42
C ALA A 294 12.84 -1.97 0.15
N VAL A 295 12.78 -2.78 -0.93
CA VAL A 295 13.95 -3.57 -1.36
C VAL A 295 15.12 -2.63 -1.71
N ILE A 296 14.85 -1.62 -2.55
CA ILE A 296 15.88 -0.66 -3.00
C ILE A 296 16.48 0.09 -1.79
N ALA A 297 15.63 0.59 -0.89
CA ALA A 297 16.07 1.32 0.31
C ALA A 297 16.92 0.44 1.23
N GLY A 298 16.51 -0.82 1.42
CA GLY A 298 17.27 -1.78 2.23
C GLY A 298 18.64 -2.09 1.63
N VAL A 299 18.69 -2.34 0.32
CA VAL A 299 19.95 -2.59 -0.39
C VAL A 299 20.87 -1.37 -0.28
N ALA A 300 20.35 -0.16 -0.49
CA ALA A 300 21.14 1.07 -0.37
C ALA A 300 21.68 1.26 1.06
N ALA A 301 20.85 0.98 2.07
CA ALA A 301 21.28 1.08 3.48
C ALA A 301 22.46 0.16 3.78
N VAL A 302 22.44 -1.07 3.22
CA VAL A 302 23.49 -2.09 3.49
C VAL A 302 24.72 -1.86 2.61
N THR A 303 24.55 -1.68 1.29
CA THR A 303 25.68 -1.67 0.35
C THR A 303 26.39 -0.33 0.27
N ALA A 304 25.66 0.78 0.36
CA ALA A 304 26.23 2.12 0.27
C ALA A 304 26.46 2.75 1.66
N GLY A 305 26.02 2.08 2.73
CA GLY A 305 26.09 2.64 4.08
C GLY A 305 25.21 3.90 4.20
N GLU A 306 24.12 3.99 3.46
CA GLU A 306 23.26 5.16 3.42
C GLU A 306 22.61 5.41 4.79
N LYS A 307 22.75 6.61 5.27
CA LYS A 307 22.16 7.05 6.54
C LYS A 307 20.85 7.80 6.29
N THR A 308 19.93 7.67 7.22
CA THR A 308 18.69 8.45 7.20
C THR A 308 19.00 9.93 7.39
N GLY A 309 18.30 10.79 6.66
CA GLY A 309 18.36 12.23 6.85
C GLY A 309 19.38 12.90 5.95
N GLU A 310 20.09 13.91 6.49
CA GLU A 310 21.01 14.73 5.72
C GLU A 310 22.11 13.88 5.07
N GLY A 311 22.13 13.90 3.77
CA GLY A 311 23.10 13.13 2.99
C GLY A 311 22.72 11.68 2.76
N GLY A 312 21.60 11.17 3.32
CA GLY A 312 21.16 9.77 3.22
C GLY A 312 19.78 9.59 2.59
N ILE A 313 19.23 8.40 2.72
CA ILE A 313 17.86 8.09 2.26
C ILE A 313 16.86 8.92 3.07
N PRO A 314 15.86 9.56 2.45
CA PRO A 314 14.89 10.35 3.19
C PRO A 314 14.20 9.55 4.30
N LYS A 315 14.00 10.19 5.44
CA LYS A 315 13.30 9.59 6.60
C LYS A 315 11.87 9.17 6.22
N SER A 316 11.25 9.91 5.32
CA SER A 316 9.90 9.60 4.85
C SER A 316 9.79 9.88 3.35
N VAL A 317 9.17 8.94 2.64
CA VAL A 317 8.84 9.07 1.21
C VAL A 317 7.34 8.81 1.08
N VAL A 318 6.61 9.83 0.66
CA VAL A 318 5.17 9.69 0.40
C VAL A 318 4.96 9.55 -1.09
N THR A 319 4.18 8.55 -1.49
CA THR A 319 3.87 8.27 -2.88
C THR A 319 2.35 8.24 -3.06
N ASP A 320 1.88 8.64 -4.21
CA ASP A 320 0.46 8.62 -4.53
C ASP A 320 0.20 7.92 -5.87
N GLY A 321 -1.06 7.77 -6.21
CA GLY A 321 -1.47 7.22 -7.47
C GLY A 321 -2.81 7.80 -7.91
N PRO A 322 -3.17 7.62 -9.18
CA PRO A 322 -4.36 8.25 -9.72
C PRO A 322 -5.66 7.64 -9.22
N VAL A 323 -6.72 8.43 -9.27
CA VAL A 323 -8.09 7.92 -9.15
C VAL A 323 -8.40 7.13 -10.42
N VAL A 324 -8.94 5.95 -10.26
CA VAL A 324 -9.36 5.07 -11.34
C VAL A 324 -10.87 5.16 -11.48
N THR A 325 -11.30 5.55 -12.67
CA THR A 325 -12.70 5.60 -13.08
C THR A 325 -12.83 4.83 -14.38
N LYS A 326 -14.04 4.70 -14.89
CA LYS A 326 -14.29 4.03 -16.18
C LYS A 326 -13.46 4.64 -17.32
N ALA A 327 -13.14 5.94 -17.24
CA ALA A 327 -12.39 6.64 -18.28
C ALA A 327 -10.94 6.17 -18.45
N ASN A 328 -10.30 5.70 -17.35
CA ASN A 328 -8.88 5.30 -17.39
C ASN A 328 -8.63 3.85 -16.92
N ALA A 329 -9.67 3.10 -16.61
CA ALA A 329 -9.53 1.73 -16.06
C ALA A 329 -8.70 0.80 -16.97
N ALA A 330 -8.91 0.87 -18.29
CA ALA A 330 -8.17 0.02 -19.25
C ALA A 330 -6.66 0.31 -19.22
N GLY A 331 -6.28 1.59 -19.17
CA GLY A 331 -4.88 1.99 -19.07
C GLY A 331 -4.26 1.58 -17.74
N MET A 332 -5.03 1.70 -16.67
CA MET A 332 -4.58 1.29 -15.32
C MET A 332 -4.38 -0.23 -15.25
N GLN A 333 -5.26 -1.01 -15.87
CA GLN A 333 -5.11 -2.47 -15.93
C GLN A 333 -3.82 -2.84 -16.66
N TRP A 334 -3.57 -2.20 -17.82
CA TRP A 334 -2.35 -2.44 -18.59
C TRP A 334 -1.09 -2.15 -17.75
N MET A 335 -1.07 -1.01 -17.04
CA MET A 335 0.08 -0.64 -16.19
C MET A 335 0.27 -1.63 -15.04
N GLN A 336 -0.82 -2.06 -14.43
CA GLN A 336 -0.82 -3.06 -13.35
C GLN A 336 -0.19 -4.38 -13.81
N ASP A 337 -0.60 -4.85 -14.99
CA ASP A 337 -0.12 -6.12 -15.57
C ASP A 337 1.39 -6.08 -15.86
N HIS A 338 1.95 -4.88 -15.99
CA HIS A 338 3.37 -4.67 -16.30
C HIS A 338 4.18 -4.14 -15.11
N PHE A 339 3.62 -4.17 -13.91
CA PHE A 339 4.26 -3.72 -12.67
C PHE A 339 4.71 -2.25 -12.70
N LEU A 340 4.02 -1.41 -13.46
CA LEU A 340 4.35 0.01 -13.55
C LEU A 340 3.73 0.83 -12.39
N ILE A 341 2.82 0.23 -11.62
CA ILE A 341 2.14 0.91 -10.50
C ILE A 341 2.07 0.02 -9.27
#